data_f89810b4148d2cad79a1d31aa4b52e4c
#
_entry.id   f89810b4148d2cad79a1d31aa4b52e4c
#
_cell.length_a   1.000
_cell.length_b   1.000
_cell.length_c   1.000
_cell.angle_alpha   90.00
_cell.angle_beta   90.00
_cell.angle_gamma   90.00
#
_symmetry.space_group_name_H-M   'P 1'
#
loop_
_entity.id
_entity.type
_entity.pdbx_description
1 polymer ?
#
loop_
_entity_poly.entity_id
_entity_poly.type
_entity_poly.pdbx_seq_one_letter_code
_entity_poly.pdbx_strand_id
1 'polypeptide(L)'
;MRDIEIKGLCKAFDGKQVLRDFSAVLPAGQVTGLMAPSGAGKTTLLRILMGLETQDRGIITGLDGLRLSAVFQEDRLCENLNPVSNLRLVTPALSWEAAEAALATVGLTDCPRQPARELSGGMRRRVAILRALLTEYDLLFLDEPFKGLDQETKEIVM
;
A
#
# COMPACT_ATOMS: atom_id res chain seq x y z
N MET A 1 -9.02 -18.21 -3.25
CA MET A 1 -8.26 -17.20 -4.01
C MET A 1 -7.55 -17.94 -5.14
N ARG A 2 -7.43 -17.36 -6.35
CA ARG A 2 -6.70 -17.92 -7.49
C ARG A 2 -5.37 -17.20 -7.62
N ASP A 3 -4.39 -17.84 -8.28
CA ASP A 3 -3.16 -17.17 -8.68
C ASP A 3 -3.46 -15.98 -9.59
N ILE A 4 -2.66 -14.93 -9.49
CA ILE A 4 -2.73 -13.80 -10.40
C ILE A 4 -1.73 -14.06 -11.52
N GLU A 5 -2.22 -14.16 -12.75
CA GLU A 5 -1.35 -14.35 -13.92
C GLU A 5 -1.22 -13.06 -14.71
N ILE A 6 0.01 -12.69 -15.03
CA ILE A 6 0.37 -11.54 -15.86
C ILE A 6 1.05 -12.09 -17.11
N LYS A 7 0.57 -11.72 -18.30
CA LYS A 7 1.10 -12.20 -19.57
C LYS A 7 1.36 -11.03 -20.54
N GLY A 8 2.59 -10.87 -20.95
CA GLY A 8 2.99 -9.93 -21.99
C GLY A 8 2.71 -8.45 -21.66
N LEU A 9 2.81 -8.05 -20.38
CA LEU A 9 2.43 -6.71 -19.94
C LEU A 9 3.41 -5.66 -20.47
N CYS A 10 2.90 -4.67 -21.18
CA CYS A 10 3.65 -3.52 -21.68
C CYS A 10 3.04 -2.22 -21.17
N LYS A 11 3.90 -1.26 -20.84
CA LYS A 11 3.52 0.11 -20.50
C LYS A 11 4.59 1.10 -20.92
N ALA A 12 4.17 2.20 -21.57
CA ALA A 12 5.02 3.34 -21.88
C ALA A 12 4.38 4.63 -21.39
N PHE A 13 5.20 5.64 -21.09
CA PHE A 13 4.80 7.01 -20.83
C PHE A 13 5.62 7.94 -21.73
N ASP A 14 4.96 8.81 -22.46
CA ASP A 14 5.58 9.78 -23.38
C ASP A 14 6.63 9.14 -24.32
N GLY A 15 6.31 7.96 -24.84
CA GLY A 15 7.19 7.19 -25.72
C GLY A 15 8.31 6.41 -25.02
N LYS A 16 8.50 6.60 -23.69
CA LYS A 16 9.48 5.84 -22.91
C LYS A 16 8.84 4.58 -22.36
N GLN A 17 9.34 3.43 -22.81
CA GLN A 17 8.86 2.12 -22.36
C GLN A 17 9.35 1.83 -20.93
N VAL A 18 8.40 1.56 -20.01
CA VAL A 18 8.64 1.27 -18.60
C VAL A 18 8.49 -0.22 -18.31
N LEU A 19 7.46 -0.86 -18.87
CA LEU A 19 7.29 -2.32 -18.80
C LEU A 19 7.38 -2.87 -20.23
N ARG A 20 8.15 -3.97 -20.39
CA ARG A 20 8.43 -4.60 -21.68
C ARG A 20 8.14 -6.08 -21.60
N ASP A 21 7.01 -6.52 -22.15
CA ASP A 21 6.64 -7.94 -22.26
C ASP A 21 6.77 -8.69 -20.91
N PHE A 22 6.37 -8.02 -19.81
CA PHE A 22 6.51 -8.56 -18.46
C PHE A 22 5.47 -9.65 -18.24
N SER A 23 5.94 -10.84 -17.82
CA SER A 23 5.09 -11.98 -17.50
C SER A 23 5.48 -12.55 -16.15
N ALA A 24 4.50 -12.87 -15.30
CA ALA A 24 4.72 -13.46 -14.00
C ALA A 24 3.45 -14.16 -13.49
N VAL A 25 3.63 -15.05 -12.53
CA VAL A 25 2.54 -15.63 -11.74
C VAL A 25 2.79 -15.25 -10.29
N LEU A 26 1.76 -14.68 -9.65
CA LEU A 26 1.75 -14.40 -8.21
C LEU A 26 0.88 -15.46 -7.54
N PRO A 27 1.48 -16.43 -6.82
CA PRO A 27 0.75 -17.54 -6.21
C PRO A 27 -0.19 -17.03 -5.11
N ALA A 28 -1.40 -17.59 -5.07
CA ALA A 28 -2.37 -17.25 -4.03
C ALA A 28 -1.88 -17.71 -2.64
N GLY A 29 -2.19 -16.90 -1.62
CA GLY A 29 -1.83 -17.21 -0.22
C GLY A 29 -0.35 -17.13 0.10
N GLN A 30 0.45 -16.51 -0.76
CA GLN A 30 1.90 -16.33 -0.55
C GLN A 30 2.29 -14.86 -0.62
N VAL A 31 3.42 -14.54 0.01
CA VAL A 31 4.08 -13.24 -0.13
C VAL A 31 5.00 -13.29 -1.34
N THR A 32 4.78 -12.41 -2.30
CA THR A 32 5.64 -12.27 -3.49
C THR A 32 6.45 -10.99 -3.40
N GLY A 33 7.79 -11.10 -3.40
CA GLY A 33 8.71 -9.97 -3.42
C GLY A 33 9.06 -9.54 -4.84
N LEU A 34 8.86 -8.25 -5.16
CA LEU A 34 9.27 -7.66 -6.43
C LEU A 34 10.57 -6.87 -6.25
N MET A 35 11.69 -7.44 -6.71
CA MET A 35 13.01 -6.83 -6.59
C MET A 35 13.53 -6.39 -7.96
N ALA A 36 13.87 -5.11 -8.08
CA ALA A 36 14.48 -4.55 -9.28
C ALA A 36 15.11 -3.18 -8.95
N PRO A 37 16.05 -2.67 -9.77
CA PRO A 37 16.62 -1.33 -9.60
C PRO A 37 15.55 -0.22 -9.57
N SER A 38 15.93 0.94 -9.05
CA SER A 38 15.06 2.12 -9.10
C SER A 38 14.75 2.49 -10.56
N GLY A 39 13.52 2.87 -10.83
CA GLY A 39 13.06 3.20 -12.19
C GLY A 39 12.73 2.00 -13.08
N ALA A 40 12.87 0.76 -12.62
CA ALA A 40 12.54 -0.45 -13.39
C ALA A 40 11.02 -0.72 -13.55
N GLY A 41 10.15 0.20 -13.12
CA GLY A 41 8.71 0.07 -13.33
C GLY A 41 7.95 -0.66 -12.22
N LYS A 42 8.55 -0.93 -11.06
CA LYS A 42 7.87 -1.60 -9.92
C LYS A 42 6.58 -0.91 -9.51
N THR A 43 6.65 0.37 -9.21
CA THR A 43 5.46 1.18 -8.85
C THR A 43 4.43 1.21 -9.98
N THR A 44 4.87 1.26 -11.25
CA THR A 44 3.96 1.21 -12.40
C THR A 44 3.22 -0.14 -12.46
N LEU A 45 3.94 -1.25 -12.27
CA LEU A 45 3.34 -2.58 -12.20
C LEU A 45 2.31 -2.67 -11.07
N LEU A 46 2.68 -2.23 -9.86
CA LEU A 46 1.75 -2.22 -8.72
C LEU A 46 0.52 -1.37 -9.01
N ARG A 47 0.69 -0.18 -9.61
CA ARG A 47 -0.45 0.69 -9.99
C ARG A 47 -1.37 0.06 -11.02
N ILE A 48 -0.82 -0.68 -11.98
CA ILE A 48 -1.63 -1.43 -12.97
C ILE A 48 -2.41 -2.55 -12.27
N LEU A 49 -1.76 -3.32 -11.39
CA LEU A 49 -2.42 -4.40 -10.64
C LEU A 49 -3.53 -3.87 -9.71
N MET A 50 -3.39 -2.65 -9.20
CA MET A 50 -4.41 -1.96 -8.39
C MET A 50 -5.51 -1.29 -9.22
N GLY A 51 -5.45 -1.33 -10.56
CA GLY A 51 -6.38 -0.60 -11.44
C GLY A 51 -6.24 0.93 -11.41
N LEU A 52 -5.12 1.45 -10.90
CA LEU A 52 -4.81 2.89 -10.84
C LEU A 52 -4.09 3.39 -12.09
N GLU A 53 -3.67 2.48 -12.96
CA GLU A 53 -3.03 2.75 -14.23
C GLU A 53 -3.46 1.66 -15.23
N THR A 54 -3.55 1.99 -16.51
CA THR A 54 -3.93 1.04 -17.56
C THR A 54 -2.68 0.59 -18.32
N GLN A 55 -2.55 -0.70 -18.55
CA GLN A 55 -1.51 -1.25 -19.44
C GLN A 55 -1.81 -0.92 -20.90
N ASP A 56 -0.74 -0.81 -21.70
CA ASP A 56 -0.89 -0.60 -23.15
C ASP A 56 -1.14 -1.93 -23.88
N ARG A 57 -0.55 -3.03 -23.37
CA ARG A 57 -0.72 -4.41 -23.88
C ARG A 57 -0.58 -5.40 -22.74
N GLY A 58 -1.01 -6.64 -23.01
CA GLY A 58 -0.92 -7.75 -22.08
C GLY A 58 -2.24 -8.03 -21.37
N ILE A 59 -2.27 -9.12 -20.65
CA ILE A 59 -3.46 -9.62 -19.95
C ILE A 59 -3.09 -9.88 -18.50
N ILE A 60 -3.98 -9.48 -17.60
CA ILE A 60 -3.92 -9.80 -16.18
C ILE A 60 -5.21 -10.54 -15.82
N THR A 61 -5.08 -11.66 -15.13
CA THR A 61 -6.21 -12.48 -14.65
C THR A 61 -6.06 -12.78 -13.17
N GLY A 62 -7.14 -13.09 -12.49
CA GLY A 62 -7.15 -13.48 -11.08
C GLY A 62 -7.34 -12.32 -10.09
N LEU A 63 -7.54 -11.08 -10.56
CA LEU A 63 -7.81 -9.91 -9.70
C LEU A 63 -9.30 -9.63 -9.52
N ASP A 64 -10.17 -10.21 -10.37
CA ASP A 64 -11.59 -9.88 -10.38
C ASP A 64 -12.26 -10.24 -9.06
N GLY A 65 -12.98 -9.27 -8.50
CA GLY A 65 -13.74 -9.41 -7.26
C GLY A 65 -12.90 -9.42 -5.98
N LEU A 66 -11.57 -9.25 -6.06
CA LEU A 66 -10.71 -9.11 -4.89
C LEU A 66 -10.82 -7.72 -4.28
N ARG A 67 -10.91 -7.66 -2.95
CA ARG A 67 -10.74 -6.43 -2.19
C ARG A 67 -9.24 -6.14 -2.09
N LEU A 68 -8.83 -4.97 -2.54
CA LEU A 68 -7.44 -4.58 -2.58
C LEU A 68 -7.15 -3.55 -1.49
N SER A 69 -6.04 -3.71 -0.81
CA SER A 69 -5.47 -2.69 0.06
C SER A 69 -4.05 -2.36 -0.35
N ALA A 70 -3.55 -1.16 -0.03
CA ALA A 70 -2.22 -0.76 -0.43
C ALA A 70 -1.55 0.21 0.55
N VAL A 71 -0.25 0.01 0.73
CA VAL A 71 0.68 1.01 1.27
C VAL A 71 1.46 1.56 0.09
N PHE A 72 1.23 2.82 -0.25
CA PHE A 72 1.93 3.51 -1.34
C PHE A 72 3.28 4.05 -0.86
N GLN A 73 4.16 4.38 -1.78
CA GLN A 73 5.42 5.05 -1.47
C GLN A 73 5.19 6.40 -0.74
N GLU A 74 4.13 7.11 -1.10
CA GLU A 74 3.60 8.28 -0.41
C GLU A 74 2.54 7.87 0.60
N ASP A 75 2.44 8.56 1.75
CA ASP A 75 1.52 8.15 2.83
C ASP A 75 0.03 8.36 2.49
N ARG A 76 -0.28 9.31 1.59
CA ARG A 76 -1.63 9.62 1.11
C ARG A 76 -2.66 9.75 2.23
N LEU A 77 -2.28 10.37 3.33
CA LEU A 77 -3.18 10.70 4.43
C LEU A 77 -3.99 11.96 4.09
N CYS A 78 -5.19 12.04 4.66
CA CYS A 78 -5.93 13.29 4.73
C CYS A 78 -5.25 14.20 5.75
N GLU A 79 -4.48 15.18 5.29
CA GLU A 79 -3.57 15.99 6.10
C GLU A 79 -4.28 16.80 7.20
N ASN A 80 -5.53 17.21 6.97
CA ASN A 80 -6.33 17.97 7.94
C ASN A 80 -7.06 17.09 8.97
N LEU A 81 -7.04 15.76 8.80
CA LEU A 81 -7.61 14.81 9.72
C LEU A 81 -6.53 14.26 10.65
N ASN A 82 -6.92 13.94 11.88
CA ASN A 82 -6.05 13.25 12.83
C ASN A 82 -5.88 11.75 12.46
N PRO A 83 -4.93 11.02 13.08
CA PRO A 83 -4.71 9.61 12.82
C PRO A 83 -5.96 8.74 12.95
N VAL A 84 -6.71 8.88 14.05
CA VAL A 84 -7.94 8.11 14.27
C VAL A 84 -8.94 8.32 13.13
N SER A 85 -9.16 9.56 12.72
CA SER A 85 -10.05 9.87 11.60
C SER A 85 -9.56 9.32 10.28
N ASN A 86 -8.24 9.32 10.03
CA ASN A 86 -7.64 8.71 8.84
C ASN A 86 -7.87 7.18 8.79
N LEU A 87 -7.81 6.47 9.94
CA LEU A 87 -8.13 5.05 10.00
C LEU A 87 -9.62 4.79 9.72
N ARG A 88 -10.49 5.59 10.32
CA ARG A 88 -11.94 5.46 10.21
C ARG A 88 -12.50 5.80 8.82
N LEU A 89 -11.75 6.52 7.98
CA LEU A 89 -12.15 6.75 6.58
C LEU A 89 -12.32 5.44 5.80
N VAL A 90 -11.49 4.45 6.07
CA VAL A 90 -11.49 3.16 5.36
C VAL A 90 -12.15 2.06 6.17
N THR A 91 -12.35 2.27 7.47
CA THR A 91 -13.01 1.34 8.38
C THR A 91 -14.03 2.11 9.24
N PRO A 92 -15.18 2.50 8.66
CA PRO A 92 -16.15 3.38 9.35
C PRO A 92 -16.73 2.78 10.64
N ALA A 93 -16.79 1.45 10.74
CA ALA A 93 -17.27 0.73 11.92
C ALA A 93 -16.26 0.72 13.09
N LEU A 94 -15.00 1.13 12.86
CA LEU A 94 -13.98 1.20 13.90
C LEU A 94 -14.36 2.25 14.95
N SER A 95 -14.46 1.87 16.22
CA SER A 95 -14.70 2.83 17.30
C SER A 95 -13.47 3.73 17.50
N TRP A 96 -13.65 4.85 18.20
CA TRP A 96 -12.52 5.74 18.51
C TRP A 96 -11.49 5.03 19.39
N GLU A 97 -11.95 4.35 20.42
CA GLU A 97 -11.10 3.61 21.38
C GLU A 97 -10.33 2.48 20.69
N ALA A 98 -10.99 1.76 19.76
CA ALA A 98 -10.33 0.71 18.99
C ALA A 98 -9.27 1.26 18.03
N ALA A 99 -9.52 2.45 17.45
CA ALA A 99 -8.55 3.13 16.62
C ALA A 99 -7.34 3.63 17.44
N GLU A 100 -7.55 4.17 18.64
CA GLU A 100 -6.45 4.56 19.55
C GLU A 100 -5.64 3.33 19.99
N ALA A 101 -6.30 2.24 20.34
CA ALA A 101 -5.62 0.99 20.66
C ALA A 101 -4.78 0.45 19.50
N ALA A 102 -5.31 0.52 18.26
CA ALA A 102 -4.55 0.14 17.06
C ALA A 102 -3.35 1.07 16.82
N LEU A 103 -3.49 2.38 17.03
CA LEU A 103 -2.36 3.33 16.94
C LEU A 103 -1.28 3.02 17.98
N ALA A 104 -1.67 2.61 19.19
CA ALA A 104 -0.71 2.22 20.22
C ALA A 104 0.16 1.02 19.81
N THR A 105 -0.37 0.05 19.04
CA THR A 105 0.41 -1.11 18.56
C THR A 105 1.57 -0.71 17.65
N VAL A 106 1.49 0.44 17.00
CA VAL A 106 2.57 0.99 16.17
C VAL A 106 3.30 2.16 16.85
N GLY A 107 3.21 2.27 18.19
CA GLY A 107 3.92 3.27 18.99
C GLY A 107 3.43 4.70 18.78
N LEU A 108 2.13 4.90 18.54
CA LEU A 108 1.50 6.21 18.36
C LEU A 108 0.46 6.47 19.44
N THR A 109 0.91 6.70 20.70
CA THR A 109 0.05 6.93 21.87
C THR A 109 -0.30 8.40 22.07
N ASP A 110 0.59 9.33 21.71
CA ASP A 110 0.50 10.73 22.14
C ASP A 110 -0.08 11.68 21.07
N CYS A 111 -0.45 11.16 19.90
CA CYS A 111 -0.85 11.99 18.76
C CYS A 111 -2.25 11.71 18.17
N PRO A 112 -3.21 11.10 18.88
CA PRO A 112 -4.47 10.66 18.25
C PRO A 112 -5.34 11.82 17.76
N ARG A 113 -5.13 13.04 18.28
CA ARG A 113 -5.92 14.23 17.96
C ARG A 113 -5.20 15.27 17.10
N GLN A 114 -3.88 15.15 16.90
CA GLN A 114 -3.11 16.06 16.05
C GLN A 114 -3.45 15.83 14.57
N PRO A 115 -3.59 16.87 13.74
CA PRO A 115 -3.75 16.70 12.29
C PRO A 115 -2.54 15.98 11.68
N ALA A 116 -2.77 15.14 10.67
CA ALA A 116 -1.71 14.35 10.06
C ALA A 116 -0.55 15.20 9.48
N ARG A 117 -0.83 16.45 9.05
CA ARG A 117 0.22 17.39 8.60
C ARG A 117 1.24 17.77 9.69
N GLU A 118 0.89 17.65 10.97
CA GLU A 118 1.75 17.99 12.10
C GLU A 118 2.57 16.79 12.61
N LEU A 119 2.31 15.61 12.08
CA LEU A 119 3.04 14.40 12.42
C LEU A 119 4.40 14.36 11.71
N SER A 120 5.39 13.74 12.34
CA SER A 120 6.65 13.41 11.68
C SER A 120 6.43 12.46 10.48
N GLY A 121 7.40 12.38 9.56
CA GLY A 121 7.32 11.46 8.42
C GLY A 121 7.14 10.00 8.86
N GLY A 122 7.89 9.57 9.87
CA GLY A 122 7.76 8.22 10.45
C GLY A 122 6.40 7.95 11.08
N MET A 123 5.83 8.95 11.78
CA MET A 123 4.48 8.83 12.34
C MET A 123 3.43 8.72 11.24
N ARG A 124 3.49 9.58 10.22
CA ARG A 124 2.59 9.48 9.05
C ARG A 124 2.68 8.12 8.37
N ARG A 125 3.90 7.62 8.19
CA ARG A 125 4.13 6.30 7.57
C ARG A 125 3.46 5.17 8.36
N ARG A 126 3.60 5.17 9.70
CA ARG A 126 2.95 4.19 10.57
C ARG A 126 1.42 4.26 10.50
N VAL A 127 0.84 5.47 10.46
CA VAL A 127 -0.61 5.63 10.24
C VAL A 127 -1.04 5.07 8.88
N ALA A 128 -0.27 5.32 7.81
CA ALA A 128 -0.59 4.83 6.47
C ALA A 128 -0.55 3.30 6.38
N ILE A 129 0.45 2.67 7.01
CA ILE A 129 0.55 1.22 7.10
C ILE A 129 -0.63 0.64 7.87
N LEU A 130 -0.90 1.18 9.07
CA LEU A 130 -1.99 0.72 9.92
C LEU A 130 -3.35 0.87 9.21
N ARG A 131 -3.58 1.98 8.51
CA ARG A 131 -4.79 2.19 7.71
C ARG A 131 -4.99 1.10 6.66
N ALA A 132 -3.93 0.71 5.98
CA ALA A 132 -4.00 -0.35 4.98
C ALA A 132 -4.27 -1.73 5.60
N LEU A 133 -3.73 -2.01 6.79
CA LEU A 133 -3.89 -3.28 7.49
C LEU A 133 -5.27 -3.44 8.15
N LEU A 134 -5.90 -2.35 8.57
CA LEU A 134 -7.22 -2.37 9.22
C LEU A 134 -8.38 -2.52 8.23
N THR A 135 -8.14 -2.32 6.95
CA THR A 135 -9.13 -2.55 5.90
C THR A 135 -9.29 -4.06 5.67
N GLU A 136 -10.50 -4.54 5.44
CA GLU A 136 -10.70 -5.90 4.96
C GLU A 136 -10.15 -6.04 3.54
N TYR A 137 -9.21 -6.94 3.33
CA TYR A 137 -8.59 -7.17 2.02
C TYR A 137 -8.35 -8.65 1.73
N ASP A 138 -8.35 -8.98 0.45
CA ASP A 138 -7.95 -10.28 -0.08
C ASP A 138 -6.52 -10.22 -0.62
N LEU A 139 -6.05 -9.02 -1.02
CA LEU A 139 -4.69 -8.76 -1.53
C LEU A 139 -4.17 -7.43 -1.01
N LEU A 140 -2.96 -7.44 -0.45
CA LEU A 140 -2.26 -6.25 0.05
C LEU A 140 -1.04 -5.95 -0.82
N PHE A 141 -0.97 -4.73 -1.33
CA PHE A 141 0.19 -4.21 -2.05
C PHE A 141 1.05 -3.35 -1.14
N LEU A 142 2.36 -3.57 -1.17
CA LEU A 142 3.34 -2.82 -0.38
C LEU A 142 4.40 -2.21 -1.31
N ASP A 143 4.33 -0.90 -1.54
CA ASP A 143 5.33 -0.17 -2.33
C ASP A 143 6.29 0.59 -1.41
N GLU A 144 7.48 0.04 -1.19
CA GLU A 144 8.50 0.55 -0.27
C GLU A 144 7.93 0.87 1.15
N PRO A 145 7.21 -0.07 1.81
CA PRO A 145 6.40 0.23 3.00
C PRO A 145 7.22 0.79 4.17
N PHE A 146 8.49 0.44 4.28
CA PHE A 146 9.36 0.82 5.40
C PHE A 146 10.33 1.98 5.05
N LYS A 147 10.15 2.63 3.91
CA LYS A 147 10.98 3.77 3.52
C LYS A 147 10.81 4.93 4.51
N GLY A 148 11.93 5.46 4.97
CA GLY A 148 11.95 6.60 5.90
C GLY A 148 11.70 6.23 7.37
N LEU A 149 11.52 4.96 7.70
CA LEU A 149 11.51 4.48 9.08
C LEU A 149 12.94 4.12 9.54
N ASP A 150 13.27 4.47 10.78
CA ASP A 150 14.46 3.99 11.46
C ASP A 150 14.33 2.49 11.81
N GLN A 151 15.44 1.89 12.26
CA GLN A 151 15.49 0.45 12.52
C GLN A 151 14.54 0.02 13.65
N GLU A 152 14.47 0.79 14.72
CA GLU A 152 13.62 0.50 15.88
C GLU A 152 12.13 0.54 15.47
N THR A 153 11.75 1.58 14.72
CA THR A 153 10.37 1.72 14.21
C THR A 153 10.01 0.60 13.22
N LYS A 154 10.97 0.11 12.40
CA LYS A 154 10.72 -1.03 11.52
C LYS A 154 10.39 -2.30 12.30
N GLU A 155 11.09 -2.57 13.40
CA GLU A 155 10.85 -3.74 14.24
C GLU A 155 9.47 -3.71 14.93
N ILE A 156 8.94 -2.52 15.21
CA ILE A 156 7.60 -2.35 15.78
C ILE A 156 6.51 -2.67 14.74
N VAL A 157 6.77 -2.42 13.46
CA VAL A 157 5.76 -2.49 12.38
C VAL A 157 5.81 -3.81 11.61
N MET A 158 6.90 -4.57 11.72
CA MET A 158 7.06 -5.90 11.10
C MET A 158 6.51 -7.02 11.98
#